data_f70080b90a10f99b3d864165d5bf0d62
#
_entry.id   f70080b90a10f99b3d864165d5bf0d62
#
_cell.length_a   1.000
_cell.length_b   1.000
_cell.length_c   1.000
_cell.angle_alpha   90.00
_cell.angle_beta   90.00
_cell.angle_gamma   90.00
#
_symmetry.space_group_name_H-M   'P 1'
#
loop_
_entity.id
_entity.type
_entity.pdbx_description
1 polymer ?
#
loop_
_entity_poly.entity_id
_entity_poly.type
_entity_poly.pdbx_seq_one_letter_code
_entity_poly.pdbx_strand_id
1 'polypeptide(L)'
;MAQVGPVSSSAISRILALSCLRLIVLPVACPGEEAAKTDARYPFRTDFANAHLPWVAPKPLEFPPHHSDRRISGELVSADFVHRTGQFRTSKDGALMDFTMPPYGSVIYLNAEADLRDVPMGTFFLFFLNQDEHGNFTRLATMQDQFSMDAGHSFSYRLDEVKLAEGRLLTTKHSIPKKQDDLGKKELAVTGETRVWRGTNAMVQMKLDDLKPGDELLFNMTGKSATSTGVCTDIWAGTEAHALATETQRRKFVEFTKRRGLPGWVDKTEGNRITLTLFSGDAKSFARTWMGDFAVGKDAAVCVANDELRTWNPPVDKEKATVVEVQKVPIDSYGCSGVRLVVEVKYMLEGFRKGRVVRVFGSGWPLKDSFYGESLMGYGYARLQTSELVENVAKEYPAQFPFRTDYGNEGLPWFYLKAGEAPPPFSEHLVFGELMKVDAGKRTGQFRMDRTGEVVDFTIIPEGALKYLNAAAELEDILPGTRCRFHLYQDEKGAFTKASLVSDEFSYLASNAITWRVEALKLGEGKLHVARQIPETKNYNGDMERIPDIGRAELLVTAETRVWKGGKQVKPDELAVGDALLINLTGEQAGKSAHCTDIWAGAETHKSVSEEQGKKRKAEKK
;
A
#
# COMPACT_ATOMS: atom_id res chain seq x y z
N MET A 1 67.87 15.85 23.05
CA MET A 1 67.18 17.06 23.50
C MET A 1 67.14 18.06 22.32
N ALA A 2 66.01 18.14 21.63
CA ALA A 2 65.74 19.20 20.70
C ALA A 2 64.25 19.58 20.88
N GLN A 3 64.03 20.80 21.36
CA GLN A 3 62.70 21.37 21.57
C GLN A 3 62.10 21.73 20.21
N VAL A 4 60.86 21.29 19.98
CA VAL A 4 60.00 21.73 18.87
C VAL A 4 59.01 22.71 19.49
N GLY A 5 59.08 23.95 19.07
CA GLY A 5 58.17 25.04 19.49
C GLY A 5 56.78 24.91 18.83
N PRO A 6 55.76 25.56 19.40
CA PRO A 6 54.39 25.43 18.88
C PRO A 6 54.18 26.27 17.62
N VAL A 7 53.59 25.62 16.59
CA VAL A 7 53.15 26.30 15.37
C VAL A 7 51.81 27.01 15.66
N SER A 8 51.76 28.30 15.40
CA SER A 8 50.61 29.15 15.69
C SER A 8 49.39 28.85 14.82
N SER A 9 48.24 28.78 15.43
CA SER A 9 46.92 28.45 14.84
C SER A 9 46.27 29.54 13.97
N SER A 10 47.04 30.54 13.50
CA SER A 10 46.47 31.72 12.80
C SER A 10 46.41 31.59 11.26
N ALA A 11 47.04 30.56 10.69
CA ALA A 11 47.08 30.41 9.22
C ALA A 11 45.92 29.60 8.61
N ILE A 12 45.23 28.78 9.41
CA ILE A 12 44.14 27.92 8.93
C ILE A 12 42.80 28.65 8.85
N SER A 13 42.58 29.66 9.71
CA SER A 13 41.33 30.44 9.70
C SER A 13 41.19 31.44 8.54
N ARG A 14 42.28 31.76 7.83
CA ARG A 14 42.19 32.71 6.70
C ARG A 14 41.87 32.04 5.34
N ILE A 15 42.06 30.75 5.20
CA ILE A 15 41.76 30.03 3.94
C ILE A 15 40.28 29.63 3.87
N LEU A 16 39.63 29.42 5.01
CA LEU A 16 38.19 29.09 5.04
C LEU A 16 37.27 30.31 4.87
N ALA A 17 37.75 31.53 5.17
CA ALA A 17 36.95 32.73 5.00
C ALA A 17 36.89 33.26 3.55
N LEU A 18 37.79 32.85 2.67
CA LEU A 18 37.77 33.27 1.25
C LEU A 18 36.96 32.39 0.34
N SER A 19 36.56 31.19 0.79
CA SER A 19 35.73 30.25 -0.01
C SER A 19 34.23 30.51 0.13
N CYS A 20 33.79 31.28 1.13
CA CYS A 20 32.35 31.54 1.35
C CYS A 20 31.83 32.85 0.71
N LEU A 21 32.70 33.67 0.09
CA LEU A 21 32.29 34.97 -0.47
C LEU A 21 32.23 35.03 -2.01
N ARG A 22 32.19 33.87 -2.68
CA ARG A 22 32.06 33.81 -4.14
C ARG A 22 30.77 33.14 -4.65
N LEU A 23 29.73 33.15 -3.85
CA LEU A 23 28.47 32.48 -4.22
C LEU A 23 27.25 33.39 -4.12
N ILE A 24 27.34 34.62 -4.61
CA ILE A 24 26.16 35.43 -4.95
C ILE A 24 26.56 36.41 -6.08
N VAL A 25 26.65 35.89 -7.28
CA VAL A 25 26.26 36.63 -8.49
C VAL A 25 25.61 35.58 -9.41
N LEU A 26 24.31 35.52 -9.38
CA LEU A 26 23.53 34.83 -10.41
C LEU A 26 23.65 35.64 -11.70
N PRO A 27 24.19 35.11 -12.80
CA PRO A 27 24.04 35.76 -14.09
C PRO A 27 22.57 35.62 -14.51
N VAL A 28 21.97 36.74 -14.85
CA VAL A 28 20.71 36.77 -15.60
C VAL A 28 21.01 36.08 -16.93
N ALA A 29 20.47 34.90 -17.12
CA ALA A 29 20.64 34.14 -18.37
C ALA A 29 19.90 34.86 -19.48
N CYS A 30 20.62 35.27 -20.50
CA CYS A 30 20.08 35.68 -21.80
C CYS A 30 19.48 34.45 -22.51
N PRO A 31 18.36 34.58 -23.23
CA PRO A 31 17.79 33.49 -24.01
C PRO A 31 18.71 33.18 -25.19
N GLY A 32 19.47 32.09 -25.12
CA GLY A 32 20.36 31.64 -26.16
C GLY A 32 21.51 30.74 -25.72
N GLU A 33 21.65 30.46 -24.43
CA GLU A 33 22.74 29.59 -23.94
C GLU A 33 22.33 28.11 -23.92
N GLU A 34 23.24 27.28 -24.40
CA GLU A 34 23.20 25.83 -24.54
C GLU A 34 22.45 25.17 -23.36
N ALA A 35 21.50 24.29 -23.70
CA ALA A 35 20.85 23.42 -22.76
C ALA A 35 21.90 22.83 -21.80
N ALA A 36 21.80 23.17 -20.52
CA ALA A 36 22.65 22.63 -19.47
C ALA A 36 22.73 21.12 -19.70
N LYS A 37 23.96 20.57 -19.77
CA LYS A 37 24.18 19.13 -19.89
C LYS A 37 23.39 18.46 -18.76
N THR A 38 22.23 17.93 -19.08
CA THR A 38 21.41 17.15 -18.16
C THR A 38 22.27 16.02 -17.66
N ASP A 39 22.39 15.87 -16.35
CA ASP A 39 23.05 14.71 -15.77
C ASP A 39 22.34 13.47 -16.35
N ALA A 40 23.07 12.65 -17.10
CA ALA A 40 22.52 11.48 -17.77
C ALA A 40 21.80 10.50 -16.79
N ARG A 41 22.07 10.64 -15.50
CA ARG A 41 21.37 9.89 -14.43
C ARG A 41 19.96 10.40 -14.13
N TYR A 42 19.65 11.65 -14.51
CA TYR A 42 18.37 12.30 -14.20
C TYR A 42 17.73 12.93 -15.45
N PRO A 43 17.43 12.15 -16.50
CA PRO A 43 16.88 12.67 -17.75
C PRO A 43 15.37 12.94 -17.67
N PHE A 44 14.86 13.27 -16.48
CA PHE A 44 13.44 13.45 -16.23
C PHE A 44 13.18 14.67 -15.36
N ARG A 45 11.92 15.10 -15.38
CA ARG A 45 11.42 16.22 -14.60
C ARG A 45 11.27 15.87 -13.12
N THR A 46 11.60 16.84 -12.25
CA THR A 46 11.23 16.85 -10.83
C THR A 46 10.51 18.17 -10.52
N ASP A 47 9.83 18.23 -9.36
CA ASP A 47 9.16 19.47 -8.92
C ASP A 47 10.14 20.60 -8.59
N PHE A 48 11.43 20.30 -8.40
CA PHE A 48 12.40 21.26 -7.90
C PHE A 48 13.38 21.82 -8.92
N ALA A 49 13.82 21.01 -9.88
CA ALA A 49 14.96 21.39 -10.70
C ALA A 49 14.77 21.19 -12.21
N ASN A 50 14.02 20.22 -12.65
CA ASN A 50 13.96 19.80 -14.05
C ASN A 50 12.55 19.94 -14.65
N ALA A 51 11.88 21.08 -14.37
CA ALA A 51 10.48 21.30 -14.75
C ALA A 51 10.22 21.21 -16.27
N HIS A 52 11.25 21.33 -17.11
CA HIS A 52 11.18 21.22 -18.56
C HIS A 52 11.31 19.79 -19.09
N LEU A 53 11.71 18.84 -18.25
CA LEU A 53 11.86 17.44 -18.63
C LEU A 53 10.56 16.65 -18.37
N PRO A 54 10.36 15.51 -19.04
CA PRO A 54 9.22 14.65 -18.75
C PRO A 54 9.33 14.05 -17.35
N TRP A 55 8.18 13.74 -16.74
CA TRP A 55 8.13 12.97 -15.50
C TRP A 55 8.59 11.52 -15.72
N VAL A 56 9.10 10.88 -14.67
CA VAL A 56 9.47 9.47 -14.72
C VAL A 56 8.22 8.60 -14.71
N ALA A 57 8.15 7.71 -15.69
CA ALA A 57 7.28 6.53 -15.66
C ALA A 57 8.21 5.31 -15.49
N PRO A 58 8.33 4.75 -14.27
CA PRO A 58 9.22 3.63 -14.01
C PRO A 58 8.84 2.42 -14.86
N LYS A 59 9.84 1.83 -15.54
CA LYS A 59 9.65 0.60 -16.29
C LYS A 59 9.65 -0.61 -15.34
N PRO A 60 9.11 -1.76 -15.76
CA PRO A 60 9.29 -2.99 -15.01
C PRO A 60 10.76 -3.24 -14.66
N LEU A 61 11.06 -3.63 -13.42
CA LEU A 61 12.40 -3.89 -12.89
C LEU A 61 13.33 -2.67 -12.76
N GLU A 62 12.81 -1.47 -12.90
CA GLU A 62 13.54 -0.24 -12.65
C GLU A 62 13.03 0.44 -11.39
N PHE A 63 13.96 0.83 -10.53
CA PHE A 63 13.65 1.70 -9.40
C PHE A 63 13.62 3.15 -9.89
N PRO A 64 12.60 3.94 -9.51
CA PRO A 64 12.61 5.36 -9.84
C PRO A 64 13.73 6.07 -9.08
N PRO A 65 14.55 6.87 -9.78
CA PRO A 65 15.61 7.65 -9.13
C PRO A 65 15.06 8.57 -8.04
N HIS A 66 15.86 8.87 -7.01
CA HIS A 66 15.49 9.87 -6.03
C HIS A 66 15.19 11.21 -6.68
N HIS A 67 14.19 11.93 -6.17
CA HIS A 67 13.74 13.22 -6.69
C HIS A 67 13.13 13.20 -8.10
N SER A 68 12.74 12.02 -8.62
CA SER A 68 12.00 11.90 -9.87
C SER A 68 10.49 11.91 -9.68
N ASP A 69 10.06 11.97 -8.45
CA ASP A 69 8.67 11.90 -8.00
C ASP A 69 7.96 13.25 -8.06
N ARG A 70 6.66 13.21 -8.21
CA ARG A 70 5.76 14.32 -7.89
C ARG A 70 5.30 14.18 -6.44
N ARG A 71 5.54 15.21 -5.64
CA ARG A 71 5.16 15.24 -4.22
C ARG A 71 3.81 15.90 -4.05
N ILE A 72 2.89 15.16 -3.50
CA ILE A 72 1.53 15.63 -3.21
C ILE A 72 1.24 15.38 -1.74
N SER A 73 0.87 16.43 -1.03
CA SER A 73 0.42 16.31 0.36
C SER A 73 -1.08 16.05 0.42
N GLY A 74 -1.50 15.18 1.32
CA GLY A 74 -2.91 14.84 1.45
C GLY A 74 -3.21 14.00 2.67
N GLU A 75 -4.48 13.70 2.85
CA GLU A 75 -5.02 12.85 3.90
C GLU A 75 -5.29 11.47 3.34
N LEU A 76 -4.78 10.43 4.00
CA LEU A 76 -5.06 9.04 3.64
C LEU A 76 -6.54 8.72 3.94
N VAL A 77 -7.31 8.39 2.92
CA VAL A 77 -8.75 8.12 3.01
C VAL A 77 -9.03 6.62 3.13
N SER A 78 -8.34 5.82 2.32
CA SER A 78 -8.47 4.36 2.36
C SER A 78 -7.15 3.68 2.06
N ALA A 79 -6.97 2.48 2.58
CA ALA A 79 -5.83 1.63 2.28
C ALA A 79 -6.25 0.15 2.23
N ASP A 80 -5.92 -0.51 1.13
CA ASP A 80 -5.99 -1.96 0.99
C ASP A 80 -4.56 -2.50 0.92
N PHE A 81 -4.06 -2.98 2.05
CA PHE A 81 -2.69 -3.46 2.10
C PHE A 81 -2.51 -4.82 1.39
N VAL A 82 -3.60 -5.59 1.17
CA VAL A 82 -3.54 -6.85 0.43
C VAL A 82 -3.23 -6.60 -1.04
N HIS A 83 -3.91 -5.62 -1.65
CA HIS A 83 -3.68 -5.21 -3.03
C HIS A 83 -2.69 -4.05 -3.17
N ARG A 84 -2.18 -3.55 -2.04
CA ARG A 84 -1.24 -2.43 -1.95
C ARG A 84 -1.75 -1.18 -2.68
N THR A 85 -3.03 -0.89 -2.52
CA THR A 85 -3.72 0.26 -3.12
C THR A 85 -4.34 1.13 -2.05
N GLY A 86 -4.76 2.33 -2.41
CA GLY A 86 -5.50 3.21 -1.52
C GLY A 86 -5.89 4.51 -2.19
N GLN A 87 -6.51 5.37 -1.41
CA GLN A 87 -6.94 6.70 -1.83
C GLN A 87 -6.49 7.75 -0.83
N PHE A 88 -6.16 8.92 -1.32
CA PHE A 88 -5.89 10.09 -0.49
C PHE A 88 -6.57 11.33 -1.05
N ARG A 89 -6.92 12.23 -0.14
CA ARG A 89 -7.48 13.55 -0.46
C ARG A 89 -6.38 14.58 -0.47
N THR A 90 -6.18 15.26 -1.59
CA THR A 90 -5.12 16.28 -1.71
C THR A 90 -5.39 17.47 -0.79
N SER A 91 -4.33 18.02 -0.18
CA SER A 91 -4.42 19.20 0.68
C SER A 91 -4.69 20.49 -0.10
N LYS A 92 -4.36 20.52 -1.39
CA LYS A 92 -4.43 21.72 -2.22
C LYS A 92 -5.85 22.07 -2.64
N ASP A 93 -6.57 21.09 -3.15
CA ASP A 93 -7.87 21.28 -3.82
C ASP A 93 -8.95 20.30 -3.32
N GLY A 94 -8.58 19.37 -2.41
CA GLY A 94 -9.49 18.38 -1.86
C GLY A 94 -9.86 17.25 -2.84
N ALA A 95 -9.18 17.18 -3.99
CA ALA A 95 -9.39 16.13 -4.96
C ALA A 95 -9.03 14.75 -4.38
N LEU A 96 -9.82 13.74 -4.68
CA LEU A 96 -9.53 12.36 -4.34
C LEU A 96 -8.60 11.77 -5.40
N MET A 97 -7.51 11.15 -4.96
CA MET A 97 -6.54 10.50 -5.83
C MET A 97 -6.31 9.06 -5.41
N ASP A 98 -6.33 8.15 -6.38
CA ASP A 98 -5.97 6.76 -6.18
C ASP A 98 -4.47 6.58 -6.24
N PHE A 99 -3.97 5.58 -5.50
CA PHE A 99 -2.60 5.13 -5.65
C PHE A 99 -2.50 3.60 -5.65
N THR A 100 -1.46 3.12 -6.33
CA THR A 100 -1.00 1.73 -6.28
C THR A 100 0.46 1.73 -5.87
N MET A 101 0.82 0.96 -4.87
CA MET A 101 2.21 0.80 -4.46
C MET A 101 2.84 -0.32 -5.29
N PRO A 102 3.87 -0.02 -6.10
CA PRO A 102 4.67 -1.03 -6.77
C PRO A 102 5.37 -1.94 -5.73
N PRO A 103 5.94 -3.09 -6.13
CA PRO A 103 6.55 -4.04 -5.19
C PRO A 103 7.60 -3.40 -4.27
N TYR A 104 8.36 -2.45 -4.79
CA TYR A 104 9.37 -1.68 -4.06
C TYR A 104 8.81 -0.49 -3.28
N GLY A 105 7.53 -0.17 -3.42
CA GLY A 105 6.91 0.97 -2.73
C GLY A 105 6.94 0.79 -1.22
N SER A 106 7.13 1.89 -0.49
CA SER A 106 7.35 1.88 0.95
C SER A 106 6.49 2.88 1.70
N VAL A 107 6.27 2.62 2.97
CA VAL A 107 5.64 3.54 3.93
C VAL A 107 6.66 3.87 5.01
N ILE A 108 6.83 5.14 5.30
CA ILE A 108 7.61 5.61 6.45
C ILE A 108 6.62 6.25 7.43
N TYR A 109 6.43 5.60 8.57
CA TYR A 109 5.53 6.02 9.64
C TYR A 109 6.25 6.03 10.97
N LEU A 110 6.11 7.13 11.72
CA LEU A 110 6.85 7.35 12.98
C LEU A 110 8.37 7.19 12.80
N ASN A 111 8.90 7.67 11.66
CA ASN A 111 10.32 7.65 11.30
C ASN A 111 10.93 6.24 11.21
N ALA A 112 10.12 5.24 10.87
CA ALA A 112 10.54 3.86 10.60
C ALA A 112 9.76 3.30 9.42
N GLU A 113 10.26 2.24 8.80
CA GLU A 113 9.48 1.50 7.81
C GLU A 113 8.22 0.92 8.44
N ALA A 114 7.14 0.90 7.67
CA ALA A 114 5.81 0.46 8.08
C ALA A 114 5.11 -0.28 6.94
N ASP A 115 4.05 -0.97 7.27
CA ASP A 115 3.10 -1.51 6.31
C ASP A 115 1.86 -0.58 6.20
N LEU A 116 1.12 -0.63 5.10
CA LEU A 116 -0.11 0.16 4.94
C LEU A 116 -1.13 -0.10 6.07
N ARG A 117 -1.11 -1.28 6.70
CA ARG A 117 -1.95 -1.63 7.86
C ARG A 117 -1.62 -0.84 9.12
N ASP A 118 -0.39 -0.31 9.21
CA ASP A 118 0.09 0.39 10.41
C ASP A 118 -0.37 1.84 10.47
N VAL A 119 -0.80 2.39 9.33
CA VAL A 119 -1.13 3.81 9.21
C VAL A 119 -2.61 4.06 9.50
N PRO A 120 -2.95 4.99 10.40
CA PRO A 120 -4.34 5.36 10.67
C PRO A 120 -4.94 6.14 9.49
N MET A 121 -6.20 5.85 9.16
CA MET A 121 -6.97 6.67 8.21
C MET A 121 -7.18 8.08 8.77
N GLY A 122 -7.36 9.04 7.88
CA GLY A 122 -7.47 10.45 8.25
C GLY A 122 -6.14 11.12 8.58
N THR A 123 -5.01 10.41 8.50
CA THR A 123 -3.68 10.95 8.76
C THR A 123 -3.13 11.64 7.53
N PHE A 124 -2.51 12.80 7.75
CA PHE A 124 -1.77 13.54 6.73
C PHE A 124 -0.46 12.85 6.36
N PHE A 125 -0.24 12.71 5.04
CA PHE A 125 0.99 12.19 4.45
C PHE A 125 1.50 13.08 3.32
N LEU A 126 2.79 13.00 3.08
CA LEU A 126 3.42 13.40 1.83
C LEU A 126 3.58 12.16 0.95
N PHE A 127 2.93 12.15 -0.22
CA PHE A 127 2.94 11.07 -1.20
C PHE A 127 3.94 11.39 -2.31
N PHE A 128 4.84 10.45 -2.62
CA PHE A 128 5.86 10.55 -3.66
C PHE A 128 5.43 9.67 -4.83
N LEU A 129 4.90 10.28 -5.87
CA LEU A 129 4.19 9.60 -6.94
C LEU A 129 4.95 9.69 -8.25
N ASN A 130 5.05 8.56 -8.96
CA ASN A 130 5.51 8.48 -10.33
C ASN A 130 4.31 8.27 -11.25
N GLN A 131 4.52 8.48 -12.55
CA GLN A 131 3.48 8.23 -13.55
C GLN A 131 3.29 6.75 -13.80
N ASP A 132 2.05 6.37 -14.07
CA ASP A 132 1.70 5.09 -14.68
C ASP A 132 1.88 5.14 -16.20
N GLU A 133 1.55 4.06 -16.88
CA GLU A 133 1.62 3.93 -18.33
C GLU A 133 0.70 4.89 -19.11
N HIS A 134 -0.27 5.50 -18.41
CA HIS A 134 -1.21 6.48 -18.98
C HIS A 134 -0.83 7.93 -18.64
N GLY A 135 0.29 8.12 -17.93
CA GLY A 135 0.76 9.43 -17.50
C GLY A 135 0.10 9.97 -16.22
N ASN A 136 -0.74 9.19 -15.53
CA ASN A 136 -1.35 9.59 -14.26
C ASN A 136 -0.38 9.35 -13.11
N PHE A 137 -0.41 10.23 -12.09
CA PHE A 137 0.42 10.08 -10.88
C PHE A 137 -0.25 9.15 -9.88
N THR A 138 -0.18 7.86 -10.14
CA THR A 138 -0.80 6.80 -9.33
C THR A 138 0.19 5.80 -8.74
N ARG A 139 1.45 5.78 -9.23
CA ARG A 139 2.50 4.86 -8.75
C ARG A 139 3.18 5.42 -7.50
N LEU A 140 2.84 4.92 -6.32
CA LEU A 140 3.35 5.40 -5.04
C LEU A 140 4.71 4.79 -4.69
N ALA A 141 5.80 5.53 -4.90
CA ALA A 141 7.15 5.08 -4.56
C ALA A 141 7.37 5.07 -3.02
N THR A 142 6.91 6.10 -2.32
CA THR A 142 6.95 6.17 -0.85
C THR A 142 5.92 7.16 -0.33
N MET A 143 5.51 7.00 0.92
CA MET A 143 4.73 7.99 1.66
C MET A 143 5.30 8.19 3.05
N GLN A 144 5.20 9.42 3.56
CA GLN A 144 5.75 9.80 4.87
C GLN A 144 4.75 10.65 5.65
N ASP A 145 4.53 10.31 6.92
CA ASP A 145 3.73 11.12 7.84
C ASP A 145 4.48 12.37 8.32
N GLN A 146 3.77 13.30 8.99
CA GLN A 146 4.36 14.54 9.49
C GLN A 146 5.48 14.28 10.49
N PHE A 147 5.27 13.31 11.40
CA PHE A 147 6.30 12.90 12.37
C PHE A 147 7.59 12.48 11.66
N SER A 148 7.49 11.61 10.64
CA SER A 148 8.66 11.10 9.90
C SER A 148 9.38 12.20 9.14
N MET A 149 8.64 13.14 8.54
CA MET A 149 9.25 14.26 7.82
C MET A 149 10.07 15.13 8.75
N ASP A 150 9.53 15.50 9.91
CA ASP A 150 10.24 16.37 10.85
C ASP A 150 11.40 15.62 11.52
N ALA A 151 11.20 14.41 12.02
CA ALA A 151 12.25 13.59 12.63
C ALA A 151 13.39 13.27 11.65
N GLY A 152 13.07 12.92 10.39
CA GLY A 152 14.05 12.62 9.35
C GLY A 152 14.94 13.81 8.98
N HIS A 153 14.43 15.03 9.13
CA HIS A 153 15.20 16.27 8.99
C HIS A 153 15.83 16.76 10.30
N SER A 154 15.71 15.99 11.37
CA SER A 154 16.17 16.39 12.71
C SER A 154 15.49 17.65 13.23
N PHE A 155 14.20 17.83 12.96
CA PHE A 155 13.38 18.89 13.49
C PHE A 155 12.49 18.40 14.62
N SER A 156 12.18 19.31 15.56
CA SER A 156 11.12 19.17 16.54
C SER A 156 10.49 20.52 16.86
N TYR A 157 9.47 20.51 17.69
CA TYR A 157 8.71 21.70 18.06
C TYR A 157 8.71 21.86 19.57
N ARG A 158 9.33 22.94 20.06
CA ARG A 158 9.24 23.30 21.47
C ARG A 158 7.87 23.94 21.72
N LEU A 159 7.15 23.43 22.70
CA LEU A 159 5.90 24.01 23.15
C LEU A 159 6.17 25.34 23.88
N ASP A 160 5.64 26.44 23.37
CA ASP A 160 5.78 27.78 23.96
C ASP A 160 4.58 28.07 24.88
N GLU A 161 3.35 27.75 24.46
CA GLU A 161 2.14 28.09 25.20
C GLU A 161 1.01 27.05 24.90
N VAL A 162 0.22 26.74 25.92
CA VAL A 162 -0.94 25.84 25.85
C VAL A 162 -2.22 26.68 25.93
N LYS A 163 -3.03 26.68 24.86
CA LYS A 163 -4.30 27.44 24.75
C LYS A 163 -5.48 26.50 24.49
N LEU A 164 -5.76 25.60 25.42
CA LEU A 164 -6.78 24.57 25.21
C LEU A 164 -8.19 25.14 25.07
N ALA A 165 -8.50 26.24 25.74
CA ALA A 165 -9.80 26.91 25.58
C ALA A 165 -10.01 27.43 24.13
N GLU A 166 -8.91 27.66 23.38
CA GLU A 166 -8.92 28.07 21.98
C GLU A 166 -8.67 26.87 21.04
N GLY A 167 -8.47 25.66 21.56
CA GLY A 167 -8.14 24.46 20.79
C GLY A 167 -6.77 24.54 20.12
N ARG A 168 -5.78 25.20 20.73
CA ARG A 168 -4.48 25.50 20.09
C ARG A 168 -3.29 25.30 21.01
N LEU A 169 -2.15 24.89 20.40
CA LEU A 169 -0.83 24.92 21.01
C LEU A 169 0.07 25.83 20.18
N LEU A 170 0.79 26.72 20.83
CA LEU A 170 1.79 27.57 20.19
C LEU A 170 3.16 26.92 20.34
N THR A 171 3.87 26.75 19.23
CA THR A 171 5.15 26.07 19.21
C THR A 171 6.19 26.80 18.38
N THR A 172 7.47 26.60 18.70
CA THR A 172 8.61 27.07 17.90
C THR A 172 9.35 25.86 17.34
N LYS A 173 9.48 25.81 16.00
CA LYS A 173 10.27 24.77 15.30
C LYS A 173 11.76 25.02 15.49
N HIS A 174 12.54 23.97 15.74
CA HIS A 174 14.00 24.03 15.84
C HIS A 174 14.65 22.71 15.37
N SER A 175 15.98 22.72 15.23
CA SER A 175 16.74 21.52 14.85
C SER A 175 17.31 20.76 16.06
N ILE A 176 17.47 19.42 15.93
CA ILE A 176 18.09 18.57 16.93
C ILE A 176 19.36 17.93 16.34
N PRO A 177 20.55 18.01 16.97
CA PRO A 177 20.89 18.86 18.13
C PRO A 177 20.75 20.35 17.77
N LYS A 178 20.50 21.18 18.77
CA LYS A 178 20.19 22.60 18.59
C LYS A 178 21.30 23.36 17.84
N LYS A 179 21.27 23.27 16.51
CA LYS A 179 22.11 24.05 15.60
C LYS A 179 21.44 25.39 15.24
N GLN A 180 20.11 25.39 15.32
CA GLN A 180 19.29 26.57 15.02
C GLN A 180 18.03 26.52 15.89
N ASP A 181 17.84 27.50 16.76
CA ASP A 181 16.83 27.50 17.82
C ASP A 181 15.47 28.08 17.39
N ASP A 182 15.40 28.82 16.30
CA ASP A 182 14.16 29.40 15.79
C ASP A 182 14.09 29.27 14.27
N LEU A 183 13.33 28.28 13.85
CA LEU A 183 13.01 28.03 12.43
C LEU A 183 11.60 28.50 12.08
N GLY A 184 10.97 29.25 13.00
CA GLY A 184 9.64 29.79 12.85
C GLY A 184 8.62 29.19 13.81
N LYS A 185 7.62 30.00 14.11
CA LYS A 185 6.49 29.61 14.97
C LYS A 185 5.46 28.81 14.18
N LYS A 186 4.85 27.84 14.84
CA LYS A 186 3.74 27.06 14.30
C LYS A 186 2.64 26.93 15.34
N GLU A 187 1.45 27.18 14.91
CA GLU A 187 0.24 26.92 15.67
C GLU A 187 -0.29 25.54 15.32
N LEU A 188 -0.55 24.71 16.33
CA LEU A 188 -1.10 23.38 16.20
C LEU A 188 -2.53 23.38 16.70
N ALA A 189 -3.49 23.04 15.86
CA ALA A 189 -4.87 22.83 16.26
C ALA A 189 -5.00 21.50 17.00
N VAL A 190 -5.69 21.51 18.15
CA VAL A 190 -5.95 20.32 18.97
C VAL A 190 -7.42 20.27 19.36
N THR A 191 -7.92 19.05 19.61
CA THR A 191 -9.28 18.80 20.08
C THR A 191 -9.25 17.84 21.27
N GLY A 192 -10.40 17.57 21.88
CA GLY A 192 -10.50 16.54 22.93
C GLY A 192 -10.15 15.13 22.47
N GLU A 193 -10.11 14.89 21.15
CA GLU A 193 -9.73 13.60 20.55
C GLU A 193 -8.21 13.49 20.27
N THR A 194 -7.45 14.59 20.38
CA THR A 194 -6.00 14.58 20.20
C THR A 194 -5.35 13.73 21.30
N ARG A 195 -4.63 12.70 20.90
CA ARG A 195 -3.93 11.81 21.83
C ARG A 195 -2.53 12.35 22.13
N VAL A 196 -2.16 12.38 23.37
CA VAL A 196 -0.81 12.76 23.81
C VAL A 196 -0.09 11.54 24.34
N TRP A 197 1.12 11.31 23.88
CA TRP A 197 1.95 10.18 24.22
C TRP A 197 3.24 10.64 24.90
N ARG A 198 3.57 10.02 26.03
CA ARG A 198 4.84 10.24 26.73
C ARG A 198 5.37 8.89 27.23
N GLY A 199 6.67 8.77 27.41
CA GLY A 199 7.27 7.58 28.00
C GLY A 199 8.73 7.43 27.64
N THR A 200 9.43 6.64 28.48
CA THR A 200 10.84 6.31 28.31
C THR A 200 11.04 4.81 28.02
N ASN A 201 10.34 3.96 28.76
CA ASN A 201 10.40 2.49 28.62
C ASN A 201 9.12 1.91 28.02
N ALA A 202 7.98 2.57 28.26
CA ALA A 202 6.68 2.23 27.70
C ALA A 202 5.96 3.51 27.33
N MET A 203 5.19 3.47 26.25
CA MET A 203 4.35 4.59 25.82
C MET A 203 3.10 4.64 26.68
N VAL A 204 2.84 5.82 27.27
CA VAL A 204 1.67 6.09 28.09
C VAL A 204 0.88 7.22 27.46
N GLN A 205 -0.42 7.02 27.31
CA GLN A 205 -1.31 8.09 26.87
C GLN A 205 -1.60 9.03 28.04
N MET A 206 -1.43 10.33 27.78
CA MET A 206 -1.65 11.42 28.72
C MET A 206 -2.83 12.29 28.29
N LYS A 207 -3.25 13.20 29.15
CA LYS A 207 -4.22 14.24 28.81
C LYS A 207 -3.49 15.43 28.15
N LEU A 208 -4.23 16.19 27.33
CA LEU A 208 -3.72 17.42 26.73
C LEU A 208 -3.27 18.45 27.80
N ASP A 209 -3.97 18.47 28.94
CA ASP A 209 -3.66 19.37 30.08
C ASP A 209 -2.30 19.06 30.74
N ASP A 210 -1.74 17.89 30.50
CA ASP A 210 -0.45 17.49 31.04
C ASP A 210 0.75 18.05 30.23
N LEU A 211 0.48 18.63 29.05
CA LEU A 211 1.50 19.30 28.26
C LEU A 211 1.96 20.60 28.96
N LYS A 212 3.26 20.87 28.91
CA LYS A 212 3.87 22.03 29.56
C LYS A 212 4.74 22.80 28.59
N PRO A 213 4.80 24.16 28.71
CA PRO A 213 5.79 24.95 28.01
C PRO A 213 7.20 24.38 28.22
N GLY A 214 7.94 24.24 27.12
CA GLY A 214 9.26 23.61 27.07
C GLY A 214 9.23 22.14 26.62
N ASP A 215 8.08 21.49 26.56
CA ASP A 215 7.98 20.13 26.00
C ASP A 215 8.42 20.11 24.52
N GLU A 216 9.21 19.10 24.16
CA GLU A 216 9.62 18.85 22.78
C GLU A 216 8.59 17.94 22.09
N LEU A 217 7.99 18.43 21.01
CA LEU A 217 6.88 17.76 20.36
C LEU A 217 7.24 17.27 18.95
N LEU A 218 6.85 16.04 18.62
CA LEU A 218 6.53 15.60 17.27
C LEU A 218 5.06 15.21 17.24
N PHE A 219 4.45 15.28 16.06
CA PHE A 219 3.01 15.07 15.96
C PHE A 219 2.61 14.53 14.59
N ASN A 220 1.44 13.90 14.54
CA ASN A 220 0.68 13.63 13.34
C ASN A 220 -0.61 14.46 13.35
N MET A 221 -1.18 14.67 12.17
CA MET A 221 -2.36 15.52 12.01
C MET A 221 -3.28 14.97 10.90
N THR A 222 -4.50 15.44 10.89
CA THR A 222 -5.43 15.24 9.76
C THR A 222 -4.97 16.01 8.54
N GLY A 223 -5.52 15.71 7.39
CA GLY A 223 -5.29 16.49 6.18
C GLY A 223 -5.70 17.94 6.35
N LYS A 224 -5.00 18.81 5.65
CA LYS A 224 -5.41 20.20 5.45
C LYS A 224 -6.28 20.29 4.20
N SER A 225 -7.25 21.17 4.22
CA SER A 225 -8.00 21.54 3.02
C SER A 225 -8.03 23.06 2.89
N ALA A 226 -8.57 23.58 1.81
CA ALA A 226 -8.77 25.02 1.64
C ALA A 226 -9.62 25.66 2.77
N THR A 227 -10.40 24.84 3.47
CA THR A 227 -11.33 25.24 4.54
C THR A 227 -10.98 24.70 5.92
N SER A 228 -9.92 23.89 6.06
CA SER A 228 -9.49 23.25 7.32
C SER A 228 -8.00 23.35 7.52
N THR A 229 -7.59 23.76 8.72
CA THR A 229 -6.17 23.89 9.10
C THR A 229 -5.49 22.59 9.46
N GLY A 230 -6.19 21.45 9.45
CA GLY A 230 -5.72 20.18 9.96
C GLY A 230 -5.59 20.19 11.49
N VAL A 231 -5.97 19.10 12.13
CA VAL A 231 -5.98 18.94 13.59
C VAL A 231 -4.98 17.85 13.97
N CYS A 232 -4.22 18.06 15.04
CA CYS A 232 -3.34 17.03 15.57
C CYS A 232 -4.16 15.80 16.01
N THR A 233 -3.80 14.64 15.47
CA THR A 233 -4.36 13.35 15.89
C THR A 233 -3.58 12.78 17.05
N ASP A 234 -2.24 12.88 16.96
CA ASP A 234 -1.30 12.35 17.95
C ASP A 234 -0.16 13.34 18.17
N ILE A 235 0.24 13.47 19.41
CA ILE A 235 1.38 14.29 19.84
C ILE A 235 2.28 13.41 20.73
N TRP A 236 3.55 13.30 20.36
CA TRP A 236 4.57 12.66 21.18
C TRP A 236 5.38 13.74 21.88
N ALA A 237 5.36 13.75 23.22
CA ALA A 237 5.98 14.78 24.03
C ALA A 237 7.25 14.25 24.72
N GLY A 238 8.38 14.83 24.37
CA GLY A 238 9.72 14.46 24.84
C GLY A 238 10.53 13.64 23.83
N THR A 239 11.83 13.86 23.78
CA THR A 239 12.76 13.18 22.86
C THR A 239 12.78 11.66 23.07
N GLU A 240 12.58 11.20 24.29
CA GLU A 240 12.48 9.79 24.65
C GLU A 240 11.21 9.17 24.05
N ALA A 241 10.09 9.90 24.09
CA ALA A 241 8.84 9.45 23.48
C ALA A 241 8.98 9.35 21.93
N HIS A 242 9.70 10.28 21.32
CA HIS A 242 10.00 10.24 19.88
C HIS A 242 10.81 8.98 19.52
N ALA A 243 11.89 8.72 20.27
CA ALA A 243 12.74 7.54 20.07
C ALA A 243 11.97 6.23 20.29
N LEU A 244 11.15 6.18 21.33
CA LEU A 244 10.34 5.01 21.67
C LEU A 244 9.26 4.73 20.62
N ALA A 245 8.61 5.77 20.08
CA ALA A 245 7.64 5.63 18.99
C ALA A 245 8.29 5.02 17.75
N THR A 246 9.43 5.58 17.33
CA THR A 246 10.21 5.09 16.19
C THR A 246 10.66 3.63 16.40
N GLU A 247 11.20 3.30 17.58
CA GLU A 247 11.70 1.95 17.86
C GLU A 247 10.56 0.93 17.96
N THR A 248 9.42 1.33 18.51
CA THR A 248 8.24 0.46 18.57
C THR A 248 7.72 0.13 17.17
N GLN A 249 7.63 1.14 16.29
CA GLN A 249 7.24 0.92 14.90
C GLN A 249 8.26 0.06 14.15
N ARG A 250 9.56 0.33 14.32
CA ARG A 250 10.63 -0.47 13.71
C ARG A 250 10.54 -1.93 14.12
N ARG A 251 10.40 -2.23 15.42
CA ARG A 251 10.26 -3.58 15.93
C ARG A 251 9.04 -4.29 15.34
N LYS A 252 7.89 -3.61 15.30
CA LYS A 252 6.66 -4.12 14.70
C LYS A 252 6.87 -4.50 13.24
N PHE A 253 7.51 -3.64 12.45
CA PHE A 253 7.82 -3.89 11.05
C PHE A 253 8.80 -5.05 10.87
N VAL A 254 9.84 -5.14 11.71
CA VAL A 254 10.81 -6.23 11.68
C VAL A 254 10.14 -7.58 11.97
N GLU A 255 9.36 -7.67 13.03
CA GLU A 255 8.62 -8.90 13.39
C GLU A 255 7.67 -9.32 12.27
N PHE A 256 6.97 -8.38 11.69
CA PHE A 256 6.07 -8.62 10.58
C PHE A 256 6.82 -9.09 9.32
N THR A 257 7.91 -8.43 8.97
CA THR A 257 8.72 -8.77 7.80
C THR A 257 9.39 -10.13 7.94
N LYS A 258 9.85 -10.51 9.13
CA LYS A 258 10.40 -11.85 9.36
C LYS A 258 9.41 -12.98 9.07
N ARG A 259 8.13 -12.76 9.34
CA ARG A 259 7.07 -13.73 9.03
C ARG A 259 6.75 -13.82 7.53
N ARG A 260 6.88 -12.71 6.80
CA ARG A 260 6.53 -12.63 5.37
C ARG A 260 7.70 -12.81 4.43
N GLY A 261 8.94 -12.68 4.90
CA GLY A 261 10.15 -12.60 4.08
C GLY A 261 10.38 -11.20 3.52
N LEU A 262 11.63 -10.87 3.23
CA LEU A 262 12.03 -9.64 2.53
C LEU A 262 11.68 -9.75 1.06
N PRO A 263 10.98 -8.76 0.49
CA PRO A 263 10.66 -8.76 -0.93
C PRO A 263 11.86 -8.31 -1.78
N GLY A 264 11.90 -8.80 -3.01
CA GLY A 264 12.90 -8.41 -4.00
C GLY A 264 12.56 -8.89 -5.39
N TRP A 265 13.28 -8.40 -6.39
CA TRP A 265 13.22 -8.89 -7.76
C TRP A 265 14.28 -9.94 -8.03
N VAL A 266 13.93 -10.92 -8.86
CA VAL A 266 14.91 -11.83 -9.48
C VAL A 266 15.58 -11.07 -10.62
N ASP A 267 16.87 -10.78 -10.48
CA ASP A 267 17.66 -10.11 -11.52
C ASP A 267 18.09 -11.10 -12.61
N LYS A 268 18.51 -12.30 -12.18
CA LYS A 268 18.91 -13.40 -13.08
C LYS A 268 18.90 -14.75 -12.36
N THR A 269 18.91 -15.81 -13.15
CA THR A 269 19.08 -17.19 -12.70
C THR A 269 20.22 -17.85 -13.45
N GLU A 270 21.04 -18.67 -12.79
CA GLU A 270 22.15 -19.40 -13.36
C GLU A 270 22.27 -20.78 -12.67
N GLY A 271 21.91 -21.84 -13.36
CA GLY A 271 21.78 -23.15 -12.74
C GLY A 271 20.69 -23.14 -11.64
N ASN A 272 21.06 -23.50 -10.44
CA ASN A 272 20.19 -23.44 -9.26
C ASN A 272 20.44 -22.15 -8.43
N ARG A 273 21.12 -21.16 -8.98
CA ARG A 273 21.39 -19.87 -8.30
C ARG A 273 20.44 -18.79 -8.77
N ILE A 274 19.94 -18.03 -7.83
CA ILE A 274 19.07 -16.89 -8.04
C ILE A 274 19.78 -15.65 -7.52
N THR A 275 19.90 -14.63 -8.36
CA THR A 275 20.39 -13.31 -7.96
C THR A 275 19.18 -12.40 -7.72
N LEU A 276 19.10 -11.78 -6.55
CA LEU A 276 17.96 -11.03 -6.05
C LEU A 276 18.38 -9.64 -5.61
N THR A 277 17.75 -8.58 -6.13
CA THR A 277 17.85 -7.22 -5.54
C THR A 277 16.69 -7.00 -4.57
N LEU A 278 17.03 -6.74 -3.29
CA LEU A 278 16.05 -6.60 -2.21
C LEU A 278 15.47 -5.17 -2.17
N PHE A 279 14.23 -5.05 -1.65
CA PHE A 279 13.53 -3.78 -1.49
C PHE A 279 13.63 -3.27 -0.06
N SER A 280 13.69 -1.93 0.09
CA SER A 280 13.57 -1.25 1.38
C SER A 280 13.23 0.23 1.19
N GLY A 281 12.43 0.77 2.09
CA GLY A 281 12.21 2.22 2.21
C GLY A 281 13.30 2.93 3.01
N ASP A 282 14.11 2.19 3.78
CA ASP A 282 15.23 2.70 4.57
C ASP A 282 16.53 1.95 4.26
N ALA A 283 17.09 2.21 3.09
CA ALA A 283 18.34 1.60 2.65
C ALA A 283 19.52 1.86 3.60
N LYS A 284 19.51 2.96 4.36
CA LYS A 284 20.60 3.30 5.29
C LYS A 284 20.68 2.38 6.49
N SER A 285 19.54 1.91 6.99
CA SER A 285 19.49 0.97 8.12
C SER A 285 19.37 -0.49 7.68
N PHE A 286 19.05 -0.75 6.41
CA PHE A 286 18.75 -2.07 5.88
C PHE A 286 19.83 -3.12 6.23
N ALA A 287 21.07 -2.83 5.87
CA ALA A 287 22.17 -3.78 6.10
C ALA A 287 22.35 -4.10 7.60
N ARG A 288 22.21 -3.10 8.46
CA ARG A 288 22.33 -3.28 9.92
C ARG A 288 21.19 -4.10 10.48
N THR A 289 19.99 -3.94 9.95
CA THR A 289 18.78 -4.62 10.43
C THR A 289 18.74 -6.08 10.00
N TRP A 290 19.15 -6.38 8.75
CA TRP A 290 18.84 -7.66 8.12
C TRP A 290 20.04 -8.54 7.79
N MET A 291 21.24 -7.96 7.49
CA MET A 291 22.33 -8.74 6.90
C MET A 291 22.97 -9.73 7.88
N GLY A 292 22.74 -9.60 9.16
CA GLY A 292 23.11 -10.63 10.14
C GLY A 292 22.44 -11.98 9.89
N ASP A 293 21.21 -11.96 9.36
CA ASP A 293 20.43 -13.16 9.07
C ASP A 293 20.73 -13.77 7.67
N PHE A 294 21.45 -13.03 6.81
CA PHE A 294 21.79 -13.40 5.43
C PHE A 294 23.29 -13.49 5.17
N ALA A 295 24.11 -13.82 6.17
CA ALA A 295 25.54 -14.01 5.95
C ALA A 295 25.83 -15.20 5.01
N VAL A 296 26.89 -15.09 4.21
CA VAL A 296 27.33 -16.16 3.30
C VAL A 296 27.45 -17.49 4.04
N GLY A 297 26.95 -18.56 3.45
CA GLY A 297 26.90 -19.90 4.00
C GLY A 297 25.71 -20.15 4.95
N LYS A 298 24.91 -19.14 5.30
CA LYS A 298 23.70 -19.36 6.11
C LYS A 298 22.55 -19.92 5.29
N ASP A 299 21.72 -20.68 5.97
CA ASP A 299 20.45 -21.14 5.44
C ASP A 299 19.52 -19.96 5.17
N ALA A 300 18.77 -20.05 4.10
CA ALA A 300 17.72 -19.14 3.70
C ALA A 300 16.54 -19.92 3.10
N ALA A 301 15.48 -19.24 2.77
CA ALA A 301 14.43 -19.78 1.91
C ALA A 301 13.92 -18.70 0.97
N VAL A 302 13.46 -19.11 -0.21
CA VAL A 302 12.87 -18.21 -1.22
C VAL A 302 11.46 -18.65 -1.53
N CYS A 303 10.55 -17.70 -1.63
CA CYS A 303 9.15 -17.93 -1.94
C CYS A 303 8.72 -17.05 -3.11
N VAL A 304 7.96 -17.60 -4.04
CA VAL A 304 7.37 -16.83 -5.15
C VAL A 304 6.33 -15.85 -4.62
N ALA A 305 6.33 -14.65 -5.16
CA ALA A 305 5.33 -13.62 -4.87
C ALA A 305 4.88 -12.91 -6.16
N ASN A 306 3.78 -12.18 -6.07
CA ASN A 306 3.35 -11.27 -7.14
C ASN A 306 3.74 -9.81 -6.84
N ASP A 307 3.37 -8.89 -7.72
CA ASP A 307 3.68 -7.46 -7.56
C ASP A 307 3.00 -6.81 -6.34
N GLU A 308 1.91 -7.41 -5.83
CA GLU A 308 1.28 -7.02 -4.57
C GLU A 308 2.00 -7.60 -3.34
N LEU A 309 3.13 -8.25 -3.52
CA LEU A 309 3.92 -8.95 -2.49
C LEU A 309 3.18 -10.12 -1.82
N ARG A 310 2.12 -10.63 -2.46
CA ARG A 310 1.35 -11.80 -2.00
C ARG A 310 2.08 -13.08 -2.38
N THR A 311 2.00 -14.07 -1.53
CA THR A 311 2.60 -15.40 -1.72
C THR A 311 1.53 -16.48 -1.85
N TRP A 312 1.88 -17.63 -2.38
CA TRP A 312 0.98 -18.78 -2.46
C TRP A 312 0.71 -19.38 -1.08
N ASN A 313 -0.51 -19.86 -0.86
CA ASN A 313 -0.93 -20.50 0.38
C ASN A 313 -1.37 -21.97 0.16
N PRO A 314 -0.99 -22.92 1.01
CA PRO A 314 0.14 -22.84 1.95
C PRO A 314 1.44 -22.63 1.19
N PRO A 315 2.53 -22.27 1.84
CA PRO A 315 3.77 -21.96 1.17
C PRO A 315 4.41 -23.20 0.53
N VAL A 316 3.69 -23.78 -0.42
CA VAL A 316 4.12 -24.97 -1.20
C VAL A 316 5.39 -24.63 -1.97
N ASP A 317 5.60 -23.35 -2.25
CA ASP A 317 6.65 -22.82 -3.11
C ASP A 317 7.75 -22.07 -2.35
N LYS A 318 7.95 -22.40 -1.06
CA LYS A 318 9.15 -22.00 -0.31
C LYS A 318 10.25 -23.01 -0.54
N GLU A 319 11.23 -22.64 -1.34
CA GLU A 319 12.40 -23.48 -1.54
C GLU A 319 13.48 -23.15 -0.53
N LYS A 320 14.08 -24.18 0.06
CA LYS A 320 15.29 -24.04 0.89
C LYS A 320 16.42 -23.52 0.03
N ALA A 321 17.18 -22.62 0.57
CA ALA A 321 18.30 -21.99 -0.11
C ALA A 321 19.49 -21.81 0.85
N THR A 322 20.67 -21.58 0.28
CA THR A 322 21.86 -21.15 1.00
C THR A 322 22.33 -19.83 0.42
N VAL A 323 22.70 -18.88 1.26
CA VAL A 323 23.27 -17.62 0.81
C VAL A 323 24.67 -17.86 0.28
N VAL A 324 24.91 -17.58 -1.00
CA VAL A 324 26.20 -17.79 -1.68
C VAL A 324 27.03 -16.52 -1.69
N GLU A 325 26.36 -15.37 -1.89
CA GLU A 325 27.04 -14.07 -2.01
C GLU A 325 26.11 -12.95 -1.55
N VAL A 326 26.71 -11.89 -1.00
CA VAL A 326 26.05 -10.64 -0.64
C VAL A 326 26.79 -9.50 -1.33
N GLN A 327 26.10 -8.81 -2.24
CA GLN A 327 26.66 -7.72 -3.03
C GLN A 327 26.03 -6.38 -2.59
N LYS A 328 26.82 -5.30 -2.67
CA LYS A 328 26.31 -3.93 -2.54
C LYS A 328 25.89 -3.40 -3.91
N VAL A 329 24.76 -2.73 -3.96
CA VAL A 329 24.27 -2.00 -5.15
C VAL A 329 24.00 -0.54 -4.79
N PRO A 330 23.98 0.37 -5.77
CA PRO A 330 23.69 1.79 -5.53
C PRO A 330 22.33 1.99 -4.84
N ILE A 331 22.24 3.00 -3.99
CA ILE A 331 21.03 3.41 -3.25
C ILE A 331 20.52 4.79 -3.70
N ASP A 332 20.64 5.10 -4.95
CA ASP A 332 20.29 6.38 -5.58
C ASP A 332 18.83 6.44 -6.07
N SER A 333 18.04 5.46 -5.70
CA SER A 333 16.65 5.30 -6.15
C SER A 333 15.72 4.86 -5.03
N TYR A 334 14.41 5.16 -5.17
CA TYR A 334 13.39 4.73 -4.21
C TYR A 334 13.21 3.22 -4.23
N GLY A 335 13.08 2.64 -3.05
CA GLY A 335 12.77 1.23 -2.85
C GLY A 335 13.94 0.26 -2.99
N CYS A 336 15.12 0.70 -3.45
CA CYS A 336 16.32 -0.14 -3.49
C CYS A 336 16.95 -0.23 -2.10
N SER A 337 17.15 -1.45 -1.58
CA SER A 337 17.78 -1.67 -0.27
C SER A 337 19.29 -1.41 -0.26
N GLY A 338 19.93 -1.28 -1.40
CA GLY A 338 21.39 -1.29 -1.52
C GLY A 338 22.02 -2.68 -1.43
N VAL A 339 21.21 -3.74 -1.38
CA VAL A 339 21.68 -5.13 -1.21
C VAL A 339 21.14 -6.03 -2.31
N ARG A 340 22.05 -6.81 -2.86
CA ARG A 340 21.76 -7.92 -3.76
C ARG A 340 22.27 -9.21 -3.15
N LEU A 341 21.42 -10.24 -3.12
CA LEU A 341 21.77 -11.57 -2.65
C LEU A 341 21.92 -12.52 -3.82
N VAL A 342 22.90 -13.42 -3.74
CA VAL A 342 22.93 -14.63 -4.55
C VAL A 342 22.63 -15.80 -3.62
N VAL A 343 21.56 -16.52 -3.91
CA VAL A 343 21.16 -17.69 -3.15
C VAL A 343 21.13 -18.92 -4.06
N GLU A 344 21.54 -20.07 -3.51
CA GLU A 344 21.48 -21.35 -4.19
C GLU A 344 20.27 -22.12 -3.64
N VAL A 345 19.31 -22.46 -4.51
CA VAL A 345 18.07 -23.17 -4.15
C VAL A 345 18.19 -24.66 -4.45
N LYS A 346 17.45 -25.49 -3.72
CA LYS A 346 17.43 -26.93 -3.97
C LYS A 346 16.70 -27.27 -5.27
N TYR A 347 15.59 -26.60 -5.53
CA TYR A 347 14.81 -26.76 -6.74
C TYR A 347 14.50 -25.40 -7.36
N MET A 348 14.64 -25.30 -8.67
CA MET A 348 14.24 -24.09 -9.38
C MET A 348 12.74 -24.14 -9.64
N LEU A 349 12.03 -23.07 -9.28
CA LEU A 349 10.61 -22.89 -9.55
C LEU A 349 10.41 -21.97 -10.76
N GLU A 350 9.32 -22.13 -11.48
CA GLU A 350 8.96 -21.24 -12.60
C GLU A 350 8.92 -19.77 -12.15
N GLY A 351 8.37 -19.52 -10.98
CA GLY A 351 8.29 -18.16 -10.42
C GLY A 351 9.62 -17.53 -10.03
N PHE A 352 10.75 -18.24 -10.13
CA PHE A 352 12.08 -17.68 -9.88
C PHE A 352 12.76 -17.09 -11.12
N ARG A 353 12.08 -17.04 -12.25
CA ARG A 353 12.62 -16.44 -13.48
C ARG A 353 12.84 -14.93 -13.34
N LYS A 354 13.73 -14.39 -14.16
CA LYS A 354 14.05 -12.97 -14.20
C LYS A 354 12.80 -12.10 -14.24
N GLY A 355 12.79 -11.08 -13.43
CA GLY A 355 11.71 -10.10 -13.36
C GLY A 355 10.59 -10.40 -12.38
N ARG A 356 10.60 -11.60 -11.82
CA ARG A 356 9.56 -11.99 -10.86
C ARG A 356 9.87 -11.45 -9.47
N VAL A 357 8.80 -11.13 -8.75
CA VAL A 357 8.88 -10.77 -7.33
C VAL A 357 8.96 -12.05 -6.49
N VAL A 358 9.85 -12.03 -5.54
CA VAL A 358 10.03 -13.10 -4.56
C VAL A 358 10.14 -12.53 -3.16
N ARG A 359 9.98 -13.39 -2.16
CA ARG A 359 10.29 -13.10 -0.76
C ARG A 359 11.38 -14.01 -0.27
N VAL A 360 12.34 -13.43 0.44
CA VAL A 360 13.50 -14.17 0.96
C VAL A 360 13.46 -14.18 2.48
N PHE A 361 13.62 -15.35 3.07
CA PHE A 361 13.61 -15.60 4.50
C PHE A 361 15.04 -15.86 4.97
N GLY A 362 15.45 -15.15 6.00
CA GLY A 362 16.75 -15.35 6.63
C GLY A 362 16.79 -16.58 7.53
N SER A 363 18.00 -16.91 7.97
CA SER A 363 18.24 -18.05 8.86
C SER A 363 17.45 -17.92 10.17
N GLY A 364 16.68 -18.97 10.50
CA GLY A 364 15.86 -19.02 11.71
C GLY A 364 14.54 -18.24 11.65
N TRP A 365 14.18 -17.64 10.51
CA TRP A 365 12.89 -16.98 10.36
C TRP A 365 11.75 -18.00 10.26
N PRO A 366 10.53 -17.65 10.75
CA PRO A 366 9.39 -18.55 10.65
C PRO A 366 8.98 -18.73 9.17
N LEU A 367 8.85 -20.00 8.74
CA LEU A 367 8.50 -20.34 7.36
C LEU A 367 7.03 -20.73 7.21
N LYS A 368 6.27 -20.79 8.31
CA LYS A 368 4.91 -21.36 8.32
C LYS A 368 3.79 -20.33 8.22
N ASP A 369 4.08 -19.07 8.47
CA ASP A 369 3.04 -18.06 8.53
C ASP A 369 2.73 -17.51 7.14
N SER A 370 1.59 -17.92 6.60
CA SER A 370 0.92 -17.18 5.53
C SER A 370 -0.25 -16.43 6.14
N PHE A 371 -0.36 -15.13 5.84
CA PHE A 371 -1.53 -14.37 6.26
C PHE A 371 -2.69 -14.71 5.33
N TYR A 372 -3.78 -15.16 5.91
CA TYR A 372 -5.02 -15.36 5.17
C TYR A 372 -5.43 -14.06 4.47
N GLY A 373 -5.87 -14.14 3.22
CA GLY A 373 -6.19 -12.95 2.40
C GLY A 373 -4.97 -12.28 1.75
N GLU A 374 -3.76 -12.51 2.25
CA GLU A 374 -2.52 -12.04 1.60
C GLU A 374 -1.89 -13.12 0.71
N SER A 375 -2.43 -14.32 0.75
CA SER A 375 -1.95 -15.42 -0.07
C SER A 375 -2.70 -15.47 -1.39
N LEU A 376 -1.99 -15.82 -2.44
CA LEU A 376 -2.60 -16.22 -3.70
C LEU A 376 -3.21 -17.61 -3.52
N MET A 377 -4.52 -17.72 -3.69
CA MET A 377 -5.20 -19.01 -3.73
C MET A 377 -5.06 -19.58 -5.14
N GLY A 378 -4.50 -20.76 -5.29
CA GLY A 378 -4.45 -21.40 -6.60
C GLY A 378 -3.21 -22.24 -6.87
N TYR A 379 -2.98 -22.58 -8.10
CA TYR A 379 -2.00 -23.55 -8.57
C TYR A 379 -0.57 -23.18 -8.14
N GLY A 380 0.08 -24.10 -7.44
CA GLY A 380 1.52 -24.01 -7.24
C GLY A 380 2.25 -24.11 -8.58
N TYR A 381 3.36 -23.43 -8.69
CA TYR A 381 4.24 -23.59 -9.86
C TYR A 381 4.86 -25.00 -9.84
N ALA A 382 4.98 -25.61 -11.02
CA ALA A 382 5.68 -26.88 -11.14
C ALA A 382 7.11 -26.78 -10.61
N ARG A 383 7.50 -27.71 -9.76
CA ARG A 383 8.88 -27.81 -9.28
C ARG A 383 9.77 -28.30 -10.41
N LEU A 384 10.86 -27.56 -10.61
CA LEU A 384 11.86 -27.88 -11.62
C LEU A 384 13.17 -28.25 -10.94
N GLN A 385 13.83 -29.26 -11.46
CA GLN A 385 15.10 -29.73 -10.89
C GLN A 385 16.30 -28.93 -11.38
N THR A 386 16.17 -28.23 -12.51
CA THR A 386 17.22 -27.44 -13.12
C THR A 386 16.66 -26.13 -13.67
N SER A 387 17.49 -25.09 -13.74
CA SER A 387 17.13 -23.78 -14.30
C SER A 387 16.76 -23.83 -15.78
N GLU A 388 17.32 -24.78 -16.54
CA GLU A 388 16.98 -24.94 -17.95
C GLU A 388 15.51 -25.22 -18.18
N LEU A 389 14.86 -25.85 -17.22
CA LEU A 389 13.44 -26.14 -17.30
C LEU A 389 12.57 -24.90 -17.03
N VAL A 390 13.07 -23.87 -16.36
CA VAL A 390 12.32 -22.62 -16.11
C VAL A 390 11.89 -21.97 -17.43
N GLU A 391 12.78 -21.90 -18.39
CA GLU A 391 12.49 -21.37 -19.72
C GLU A 391 11.59 -22.28 -20.55
N ASN A 392 11.54 -23.56 -20.22
CA ASN A 392 10.77 -24.57 -20.94
C ASN A 392 9.39 -24.86 -20.32
N VAL A 393 9.08 -24.36 -19.12
CA VAL A 393 7.78 -24.61 -18.46
C VAL A 393 6.61 -24.22 -19.35
N ALA A 394 6.68 -23.08 -20.00
CA ALA A 394 5.63 -22.64 -20.93
C ALA A 394 5.51 -23.53 -22.18
N LYS A 395 6.58 -24.25 -22.55
CA LYS A 395 6.56 -25.23 -23.65
C LYS A 395 6.06 -26.59 -23.19
N GLU A 396 6.47 -27.00 -21.98
CA GLU A 396 6.10 -28.30 -21.40
C GLU A 396 4.65 -28.33 -20.93
N TYR A 397 4.14 -27.21 -20.42
CA TYR A 397 2.76 -27.05 -19.95
C TYR A 397 2.02 -25.91 -20.67
N PRO A 398 1.94 -25.91 -22.00
CA PRO A 398 1.35 -24.81 -22.75
C PRO A 398 -0.11 -24.55 -22.41
N ALA A 399 -0.83 -25.58 -21.95
CA ALA A 399 -2.22 -25.45 -21.50
C ALA A 399 -2.35 -24.74 -20.12
N GLN A 400 -1.30 -24.74 -19.31
CA GLN A 400 -1.32 -24.14 -17.97
C GLN A 400 -0.77 -22.71 -17.97
N PHE A 401 0.18 -22.39 -18.83
CA PHE A 401 0.89 -21.12 -18.82
C PHE A 401 0.80 -20.31 -20.11
N PRO A 402 -0.15 -20.55 -21.05
CA PRO A 402 -0.24 -19.76 -22.28
C PRO A 402 -1.03 -18.46 -22.10
N PHE A 403 -1.36 -18.09 -20.88
CA PHE A 403 -2.20 -16.94 -20.59
C PHE A 403 -1.62 -16.11 -19.43
N ARG A 404 -1.97 -14.86 -19.46
CA ARG A 404 -1.66 -13.89 -18.42
C ARG A 404 -2.78 -13.87 -17.36
N THR A 405 -2.40 -13.61 -16.11
CA THR A 405 -3.31 -13.29 -15.02
C THR A 405 -2.89 -12.00 -14.35
N ASP A 406 -3.78 -11.36 -13.59
CA ASP A 406 -3.46 -10.18 -12.79
C ASP A 406 -2.53 -10.51 -11.61
N TYR A 407 -2.25 -11.79 -11.36
CA TYR A 407 -1.46 -12.26 -10.22
C TYR A 407 0.03 -12.49 -10.52
N GLY A 408 0.48 -12.23 -11.71
CA GLY A 408 1.90 -12.29 -11.94
C GLY A 408 2.38 -12.99 -13.18
N ASN A 409 1.53 -13.16 -14.17
CA ASN A 409 1.92 -13.65 -15.49
C ASN A 409 1.87 -12.54 -16.55
N GLU A 410 2.25 -11.30 -16.17
CA GLU A 410 2.13 -10.12 -17.04
C GLU A 410 2.89 -10.25 -18.36
N GLY A 411 3.93 -11.08 -18.38
CA GLY A 411 4.69 -11.34 -19.61
C GLY A 411 4.05 -12.31 -20.58
N LEU A 412 2.95 -12.96 -20.20
CA LEU A 412 2.23 -13.90 -21.03
C LEU A 412 1.03 -13.25 -21.70
N PRO A 413 0.54 -13.77 -22.85
CA PRO A 413 -0.68 -13.27 -23.46
C PRO A 413 -1.89 -13.56 -22.57
N TRP A 414 -2.94 -12.72 -22.67
CA TRP A 414 -4.22 -13.00 -22.05
C TRP A 414 -4.84 -14.28 -22.62
N PHE A 415 -5.59 -15.00 -21.78
CA PHE A 415 -6.30 -16.18 -22.20
C PHE A 415 -7.44 -15.79 -23.16
N TYR A 416 -7.44 -16.41 -24.33
CA TYR A 416 -8.50 -16.25 -25.32
C TYR A 416 -9.52 -17.37 -25.16
N LEU A 417 -10.76 -17.00 -24.82
CA LEU A 417 -11.84 -17.94 -24.59
C LEU A 417 -12.41 -18.47 -25.89
N LYS A 418 -12.24 -19.77 -26.16
CA LYS A 418 -12.85 -20.45 -27.29
C LYS A 418 -14.24 -20.95 -26.92
N ALA A 419 -15.12 -21.02 -27.91
CA ALA A 419 -16.45 -21.57 -27.71
C ALA A 419 -16.39 -23.04 -27.23
N GLY A 420 -17.10 -23.31 -26.13
CA GLY A 420 -17.16 -24.66 -25.53
C GLY A 420 -15.99 -25.01 -24.60
N GLU A 421 -15.03 -24.13 -24.40
CA GLU A 421 -13.95 -24.30 -23.41
C GLU A 421 -14.27 -23.52 -22.15
N ALA A 422 -14.19 -24.16 -20.99
CA ALA A 422 -14.24 -23.48 -19.72
C ALA A 422 -12.89 -22.79 -19.47
N PRO A 423 -12.88 -21.50 -19.06
CA PRO A 423 -11.65 -20.79 -18.82
C PRO A 423 -10.90 -21.36 -17.60
N PRO A 424 -9.57 -21.46 -17.66
CA PRO A 424 -8.79 -21.85 -16.50
C PRO A 424 -8.99 -20.84 -15.35
N PRO A 425 -8.98 -21.30 -14.10
CA PRO A 425 -8.97 -20.38 -12.96
C PRO A 425 -7.80 -19.40 -13.03
N PHE A 426 -8.04 -18.16 -12.59
CA PHE A 426 -7.03 -17.07 -12.55
C PHE A 426 -6.46 -16.66 -13.92
N SER A 427 -7.18 -16.97 -14.99
CA SER A 427 -6.82 -16.52 -16.35
C SER A 427 -7.59 -15.28 -16.80
N GLU A 428 -8.50 -14.81 -15.97
CA GLU A 428 -9.35 -13.66 -16.21
C GLU A 428 -8.64 -12.32 -15.95
N HIS A 429 -9.12 -11.27 -16.61
CA HIS A 429 -8.84 -9.88 -16.27
C HIS A 429 -9.88 -9.39 -15.28
N LEU A 430 -9.42 -9.06 -14.06
CA LEU A 430 -10.28 -8.57 -12.99
C LEU A 430 -10.44 -7.07 -13.09
N VAL A 431 -11.68 -6.61 -13.24
CA VAL A 431 -12.03 -5.19 -13.33
C VAL A 431 -13.11 -4.84 -12.31
N PHE A 432 -13.02 -3.65 -11.75
CA PHE A 432 -14.03 -3.07 -10.86
C PHE A 432 -14.81 -1.99 -11.58
N GLY A 433 -16.10 -1.93 -11.35
CA GLY A 433 -16.93 -0.89 -11.94
C GLY A 433 -18.36 -0.92 -11.48
N GLU A 434 -19.06 0.15 -11.77
CA GLU A 434 -20.48 0.33 -11.48
C GLU A 434 -21.34 -0.29 -12.58
N LEU A 435 -22.23 -1.20 -12.19
CA LEU A 435 -23.22 -1.75 -13.11
C LEU A 435 -24.21 -0.65 -13.54
N MET A 436 -24.22 -0.35 -14.83
CA MET A 436 -25.03 0.74 -15.39
C MET A 436 -26.37 0.26 -15.93
N LYS A 437 -26.34 -0.86 -16.64
CA LYS A 437 -27.49 -1.34 -17.41
C LYS A 437 -27.41 -2.85 -17.58
N VAL A 438 -28.55 -3.51 -17.55
CA VAL A 438 -28.66 -4.95 -17.74
C VAL A 438 -29.76 -5.30 -18.75
N ASP A 439 -29.54 -6.37 -19.51
CA ASP A 439 -30.53 -7.10 -20.29
C ASP A 439 -30.44 -8.58 -19.85
N ALA A 440 -31.27 -8.93 -18.88
CA ALA A 440 -31.27 -10.28 -18.29
C ALA A 440 -31.58 -11.36 -19.33
N GLY A 441 -32.51 -11.09 -20.25
CA GLY A 441 -32.89 -12.06 -21.30
C GLY A 441 -31.75 -12.41 -22.25
N LYS A 442 -30.85 -11.50 -22.50
CA LYS A 442 -29.66 -11.71 -23.34
C LYS A 442 -28.39 -12.01 -22.51
N ARG A 443 -28.47 -11.95 -21.20
CA ARG A 443 -27.33 -12.03 -20.29
C ARG A 443 -26.22 -11.03 -20.64
N THR A 444 -26.61 -9.79 -20.98
CA THR A 444 -25.68 -8.70 -21.33
C THR A 444 -25.90 -7.49 -20.44
N GLY A 445 -24.92 -6.63 -20.38
CA GLY A 445 -25.02 -5.38 -19.63
C GLY A 445 -23.92 -4.40 -19.97
N GLN A 446 -23.95 -3.28 -19.29
CA GLN A 446 -22.92 -2.25 -19.35
C GLN A 446 -22.45 -1.93 -17.94
N PHE A 447 -21.17 -1.74 -17.78
CA PHE A 447 -20.61 -1.22 -16.54
C PHE A 447 -19.61 -0.09 -16.85
N ARG A 448 -19.46 0.82 -15.90
CA ARG A 448 -18.47 1.90 -15.96
C ARG A 448 -17.30 1.52 -15.09
N MET A 449 -16.12 1.43 -15.69
CA MET A 449 -14.89 1.12 -14.94
C MET A 449 -14.57 2.22 -13.92
N ASP A 450 -14.25 1.84 -12.69
CA ASP A 450 -13.88 2.76 -11.62
C ASP A 450 -12.66 3.59 -12.01
N ARG A 451 -11.64 2.93 -12.54
CA ARG A 451 -10.34 3.55 -12.79
C ARG A 451 -10.34 4.55 -13.94
N THR A 452 -11.00 4.22 -15.04
CA THR A 452 -10.95 5.01 -16.28
C THR A 452 -12.23 5.80 -16.53
N GLY A 453 -13.35 5.44 -15.91
CA GLY A 453 -14.68 5.97 -16.22
C GLY A 453 -15.25 5.48 -17.56
N GLU A 454 -14.52 4.61 -18.26
CA GLU A 454 -14.95 4.03 -19.53
C GLU A 454 -16.18 3.13 -19.33
N VAL A 455 -17.12 3.21 -20.24
CA VAL A 455 -18.31 2.34 -20.25
C VAL A 455 -18.04 1.15 -21.16
N VAL A 456 -18.09 -0.04 -20.57
CA VAL A 456 -17.80 -1.31 -21.24
C VAL A 456 -19.07 -2.13 -21.36
N ASP A 457 -19.35 -2.61 -22.55
CA ASP A 457 -20.37 -3.63 -22.80
C ASP A 457 -19.84 -5.01 -22.40
N PHE A 458 -20.66 -5.82 -21.73
CA PHE A 458 -20.27 -7.19 -21.40
C PHE A 458 -21.36 -8.20 -21.70
N THR A 459 -20.94 -9.43 -21.89
CA THR A 459 -21.82 -10.61 -22.04
C THR A 459 -21.39 -11.67 -21.05
N ILE A 460 -22.33 -12.20 -20.26
CA ILE A 460 -22.06 -13.37 -19.41
C ILE A 460 -21.94 -14.59 -20.31
N ILE A 461 -20.81 -15.30 -20.22
CA ILE A 461 -20.61 -16.55 -20.96
C ILE A 461 -21.59 -17.64 -20.48
N PRO A 462 -21.88 -18.69 -21.28
CA PRO A 462 -22.88 -19.71 -20.92
C PRO A 462 -22.65 -20.32 -19.53
N GLU A 463 -21.42 -20.69 -19.18
CA GLU A 463 -20.99 -21.21 -17.89
C GLU A 463 -20.73 -20.12 -16.84
N GLY A 464 -20.86 -18.86 -17.21
CA GLY A 464 -20.59 -17.72 -16.33
C GLY A 464 -21.58 -17.62 -15.17
N ALA A 465 -21.08 -17.23 -14.02
CA ALA A 465 -21.81 -17.12 -12.77
C ALA A 465 -22.05 -15.66 -12.36
N LEU A 466 -23.13 -15.47 -11.66
CA LEU A 466 -23.45 -14.21 -10.99
C LEU A 466 -23.60 -14.47 -9.50
N LYS A 467 -22.97 -13.67 -8.68
CA LYS A 467 -23.12 -13.69 -7.23
C LYS A 467 -23.61 -12.34 -6.74
N TYR A 468 -24.70 -12.36 -6.02
CA TYR A 468 -25.24 -11.18 -5.34
C TYR A 468 -25.63 -11.57 -3.93
N LEU A 469 -25.21 -10.76 -2.95
CA LEU A 469 -25.43 -11.04 -1.52
C LEU A 469 -24.96 -12.45 -1.12
N ASN A 470 -23.82 -12.87 -1.66
CA ASN A 470 -23.17 -14.17 -1.45
C ASN A 470 -24.02 -15.40 -1.85
N ALA A 471 -24.96 -15.24 -2.75
CA ALA A 471 -25.77 -16.32 -3.33
C ALA A 471 -25.73 -16.26 -4.87
N ALA A 472 -26.10 -17.35 -5.51
CA ALA A 472 -26.28 -17.35 -6.97
C ALA A 472 -27.41 -16.37 -7.34
N ALA A 473 -27.20 -15.60 -8.41
CA ALA A 473 -28.08 -14.53 -8.84
C ALA A 473 -28.27 -14.53 -10.36
N GLU A 474 -29.22 -13.73 -10.85
CA GLU A 474 -29.32 -13.30 -12.24
C GLU A 474 -28.98 -11.80 -12.34
N LEU A 475 -28.78 -11.30 -13.55
CA LEU A 475 -28.42 -9.90 -13.77
C LEU A 475 -29.46 -8.92 -13.20
N GLU A 476 -30.73 -9.29 -13.22
CA GLU A 476 -31.84 -8.49 -12.71
C GLU A 476 -31.87 -8.38 -11.18
N ASP A 477 -31.20 -9.28 -10.47
CA ASP A 477 -31.07 -9.20 -9.01
C ASP A 477 -30.11 -8.09 -8.59
N ILE A 478 -29.14 -7.75 -9.43
CA ILE A 478 -28.12 -6.75 -9.13
C ILE A 478 -28.62 -5.38 -9.57
N LEU A 479 -28.80 -4.49 -8.61
CA LEU A 479 -29.32 -3.15 -8.88
C LEU A 479 -28.30 -2.31 -9.68
N PRO A 480 -28.74 -1.62 -10.75
CA PRO A 480 -27.90 -0.59 -11.37
C PRO A 480 -27.40 0.43 -10.34
N GLY A 481 -26.18 0.92 -10.53
CA GLY A 481 -25.49 1.73 -9.53
C GLY A 481 -24.65 0.91 -8.53
N THR A 482 -24.80 -0.41 -8.49
CA THR A 482 -23.98 -1.27 -7.63
C THR A 482 -22.59 -1.46 -8.23
N ARG A 483 -21.56 -1.24 -7.42
CA ARG A 483 -20.18 -1.58 -7.75
C ARG A 483 -20.00 -3.09 -7.74
N CYS A 484 -19.48 -3.63 -8.83
CA CYS A 484 -19.26 -5.05 -9.01
C CYS A 484 -17.80 -5.33 -9.42
N ARG A 485 -17.41 -6.58 -9.21
CA ARG A 485 -16.19 -7.18 -9.73
C ARG A 485 -16.54 -7.97 -10.97
N PHE A 486 -15.86 -7.69 -12.06
CA PHE A 486 -16.04 -8.32 -13.35
C PHE A 486 -14.80 -9.14 -13.68
N HIS A 487 -14.96 -10.44 -13.82
CA HIS A 487 -13.92 -11.37 -14.28
C HIS A 487 -14.09 -11.54 -15.79
N LEU A 488 -13.24 -10.89 -16.57
CA LEU A 488 -13.41 -10.72 -18.00
C LEU A 488 -12.38 -11.49 -18.82
N TYR A 489 -12.83 -11.99 -19.96
CA TYR A 489 -12.00 -12.57 -21.02
C TYR A 489 -12.12 -11.75 -22.28
N GLN A 490 -11.13 -11.86 -23.15
CA GLN A 490 -11.16 -11.20 -24.44
C GLN A 490 -12.20 -11.86 -25.37
N ASP A 491 -12.88 -11.04 -26.13
CA ASP A 491 -13.68 -11.47 -27.28
C ASP A 491 -12.78 -11.66 -28.52
N GLU A 492 -13.39 -11.98 -29.65
CA GLU A 492 -12.72 -12.22 -30.93
C GLU A 492 -11.92 -11.00 -31.46
N LYS A 493 -12.22 -9.81 -30.95
CA LYS A 493 -11.56 -8.56 -31.30
C LYS A 493 -10.46 -8.17 -30.29
N GLY A 494 -10.25 -8.97 -29.25
CA GLY A 494 -9.32 -8.71 -28.19
C GLY A 494 -9.83 -7.77 -27.10
N ALA A 495 -11.12 -7.39 -27.13
CA ALA A 495 -11.73 -6.55 -26.10
C ALA A 495 -12.21 -7.42 -24.92
N PHE A 496 -12.03 -6.94 -23.69
CA PHE A 496 -12.44 -7.63 -22.46
C PHE A 496 -13.95 -7.46 -22.21
N THR A 497 -14.76 -8.25 -22.91
CA THR A 497 -16.23 -8.16 -22.90
C THR A 497 -16.94 -9.45 -22.46
N LYS A 498 -16.22 -10.56 -22.32
CA LYS A 498 -16.79 -11.86 -21.94
C LYS A 498 -16.65 -12.09 -20.44
N ALA A 499 -17.73 -11.96 -19.67
CA ALA A 499 -17.71 -12.12 -18.23
C ALA A 499 -17.97 -13.56 -17.80
N SER A 500 -17.05 -14.15 -17.04
CA SER A 500 -17.19 -15.48 -16.42
C SER A 500 -17.79 -15.40 -15.01
N LEU A 501 -17.54 -14.30 -14.31
CA LEU A 501 -18.10 -14.03 -12.99
C LEU A 501 -18.36 -12.55 -12.82
N VAL A 502 -19.53 -12.22 -12.30
CA VAL A 502 -19.85 -10.88 -11.78
C VAL A 502 -20.26 -11.04 -10.32
N SER A 503 -19.69 -10.25 -9.44
CA SER A 503 -20.03 -10.27 -8.01
C SER A 503 -20.00 -8.89 -7.40
N ASP A 504 -20.94 -8.63 -6.47
CA ASP A 504 -20.98 -7.42 -5.66
C ASP A 504 -19.92 -7.43 -4.53
N GLU A 505 -19.70 -6.32 -3.87
CA GLU A 505 -18.72 -6.20 -2.78
C GLU A 505 -19.12 -7.09 -1.59
N PHE A 506 -20.41 -7.17 -1.26
CA PHE A 506 -20.92 -8.07 -0.23
C PHE A 506 -20.49 -9.53 -0.50
N SER A 507 -20.74 -10.02 -1.71
CA SER A 507 -20.39 -11.40 -2.09
C SER A 507 -18.90 -11.68 -2.00
N TYR A 508 -18.08 -10.71 -2.40
CA TYR A 508 -16.64 -10.84 -2.28
C TYR A 508 -16.20 -10.92 -0.83
N LEU A 509 -16.65 -9.99 0.00
CA LEU A 509 -16.30 -9.96 1.41
C LEU A 509 -16.75 -11.25 2.10
N ALA A 510 -18.01 -11.65 1.90
CA ALA A 510 -18.57 -12.85 2.53
C ALA A 510 -17.89 -14.15 2.06
N SER A 511 -17.59 -14.28 0.76
CA SER A 511 -16.91 -15.47 0.21
C SER A 511 -15.49 -15.64 0.74
N ASN A 512 -14.85 -14.56 1.12
CA ASN A 512 -13.50 -14.56 1.71
C ASN A 512 -13.54 -14.49 3.24
N ALA A 513 -14.71 -14.62 3.85
CA ALA A 513 -14.91 -14.47 5.29
C ALA A 513 -14.34 -13.14 5.85
N ILE A 514 -14.41 -12.07 5.06
CA ILE A 514 -13.94 -10.73 5.43
C ILE A 514 -15.15 -9.89 5.86
N THR A 515 -14.99 -9.10 6.91
CA THR A 515 -15.96 -8.08 7.33
C THR A 515 -15.26 -6.76 7.61
N TRP A 516 -16.03 -5.69 7.64
CA TRP A 516 -15.59 -4.39 8.13
C TRP A 516 -16.06 -4.21 9.56
N ARG A 517 -15.15 -4.00 10.51
CA ARG A 517 -15.49 -3.65 11.89
C ARG A 517 -15.52 -2.13 12.03
N VAL A 518 -16.60 -1.63 12.58
CA VAL A 518 -16.72 -0.20 12.90
C VAL A 518 -15.74 0.18 14.00
N GLU A 519 -14.85 1.13 13.73
CA GLU A 519 -13.93 1.73 14.71
C GLU A 519 -14.42 3.07 15.23
N ALA A 520 -15.06 3.89 14.38
CA ALA A 520 -15.69 5.14 14.78
C ALA A 520 -16.86 5.52 13.85
N LEU A 521 -17.84 6.20 14.40
CA LEU A 521 -19.00 6.73 13.70
C LEU A 521 -18.89 8.25 13.63
N LYS A 522 -18.73 8.79 12.44
CA LYS A 522 -18.72 10.24 12.18
C LYS A 522 -19.89 10.61 11.27
N LEU A 523 -21.09 10.23 11.68
CA LEU A 523 -22.31 10.38 10.87
C LEU A 523 -22.65 11.82 10.55
N GLY A 524 -22.27 12.78 11.39
CA GLY A 524 -22.39 14.22 11.10
C GLY A 524 -21.52 14.67 9.91
N GLU A 525 -20.47 13.91 9.59
CA GLU A 525 -19.61 14.09 8.42
C GLU A 525 -19.96 13.13 7.28
N GLY A 526 -20.97 12.27 7.46
CA GLY A 526 -21.32 11.22 6.50
C GLY A 526 -20.28 10.10 6.38
N LYS A 527 -19.60 9.74 7.49
CA LYS A 527 -18.44 8.83 7.46
C LYS A 527 -18.51 7.75 8.53
N LEU A 528 -18.00 6.56 8.16
CA LEU A 528 -17.67 5.48 9.10
C LEU A 528 -16.18 5.15 8.94
N HIS A 529 -15.46 5.14 10.05
CA HIS A 529 -14.11 4.59 10.07
C HIS A 529 -14.21 3.10 10.39
N VAL A 530 -13.63 2.28 9.55
CA VAL A 530 -13.72 0.82 9.66
C VAL A 530 -12.37 0.16 9.49
N ALA A 531 -12.21 -0.99 10.14
CA ALA A 531 -11.07 -1.88 9.94
C ALA A 531 -11.55 -3.19 9.31
N ARG A 532 -10.83 -3.67 8.31
CA ARG A 532 -11.11 -4.95 7.67
C ARG A 532 -10.71 -6.08 8.61
N GLN A 533 -11.60 -7.03 8.82
CA GLN A 533 -11.39 -8.18 9.71
C GLN A 533 -11.62 -9.48 8.95
N ILE A 534 -10.81 -10.47 9.30
CA ILE A 534 -11.03 -11.87 8.98
C ILE A 534 -11.33 -12.59 10.29
N PRO A 535 -12.34 -13.47 10.36
CA PRO A 535 -12.64 -14.19 11.58
C PRO A 535 -11.47 -15.07 12.02
N GLU A 536 -11.41 -15.31 13.33
CA GLU A 536 -10.45 -16.27 13.88
C GLU A 536 -10.62 -17.62 13.20
N THR A 537 -9.55 -18.09 12.59
CA THR A 537 -9.51 -19.40 11.98
C THR A 537 -8.62 -20.32 12.80
N LYS A 538 -8.96 -21.59 12.84
CA LYS A 538 -8.05 -22.59 13.43
C LYS A 538 -6.85 -22.71 12.51
N ASN A 539 -5.65 -22.46 13.05
CA ASN A 539 -4.42 -22.76 12.34
C ASN A 539 -4.24 -24.28 12.15
N TYR A 540 -3.21 -24.69 11.41
CA TYR A 540 -2.93 -26.11 11.16
C TYR A 540 -2.76 -26.94 12.45
N ASN A 541 -2.40 -26.32 13.58
CA ASN A 541 -2.24 -26.96 14.89
C ASN A 541 -3.57 -27.02 15.70
N GLY A 542 -4.65 -26.44 15.19
CA GLY A 542 -5.96 -26.39 15.85
C GLY A 542 -6.12 -25.19 16.81
N ASP A 543 -5.11 -24.34 16.95
CA ASP A 543 -5.17 -23.13 17.78
C ASP A 543 -5.97 -22.04 17.06
N MET A 544 -6.77 -21.28 17.81
CA MET A 544 -7.48 -20.11 17.28
C MET A 544 -6.49 -18.97 17.06
N GLU A 545 -6.30 -18.58 15.83
CA GLU A 545 -5.44 -17.46 15.44
C GLU A 545 -6.31 -16.27 15.04
N ARG A 546 -6.11 -15.15 15.75
CA ARG A 546 -6.71 -13.87 15.39
C ARG A 546 -5.82 -13.19 14.37
N ILE A 547 -6.33 -13.07 13.16
CA ILE A 547 -5.64 -12.34 12.10
C ILE A 547 -5.78 -10.84 12.39
N PRO A 548 -4.67 -10.08 12.40
CA PRO A 548 -4.72 -8.64 12.64
C PRO A 548 -5.53 -7.93 11.55
N ASP A 549 -5.99 -6.73 11.85
CA ASP A 549 -6.71 -5.86 10.92
C ASP A 549 -5.95 -5.75 9.60
N ILE A 550 -6.60 -6.14 8.49
CA ILE A 550 -6.00 -6.23 7.16
C ILE A 550 -6.19 -4.97 6.30
N GLY A 551 -6.60 -3.90 6.87
CA GLY A 551 -6.75 -2.60 6.21
C GLY A 551 -7.76 -1.74 6.93
N ARG A 552 -7.60 -0.44 6.79
CA ARG A 552 -8.53 0.55 7.31
C ARG A 552 -9.09 1.37 6.17
N ALA A 553 -10.34 1.78 6.30
CA ALA A 553 -11.01 2.62 5.31
C ALA A 553 -11.96 3.62 5.99
N GLU A 554 -12.22 4.68 5.28
CA GLU A 554 -13.33 5.59 5.54
C GLU A 554 -14.46 5.23 4.56
N LEU A 555 -15.58 4.74 5.07
CA LEU A 555 -16.76 4.47 4.26
C LEU A 555 -17.65 5.70 4.28
N LEU A 556 -18.05 6.17 3.10
CA LEU A 556 -19.00 7.27 2.98
C LEU A 556 -20.42 6.75 3.10
N VAL A 557 -21.20 7.39 3.97
CA VAL A 557 -22.61 7.11 4.23
C VAL A 557 -23.43 8.35 3.91
N THR A 558 -24.47 8.18 3.12
CA THR A 558 -25.38 9.25 2.71
C THR A 558 -26.77 9.03 3.32
N ALA A 559 -27.65 9.98 3.14
CA ALA A 559 -29.07 9.82 3.54
C ALA A 559 -29.78 8.68 2.78
N GLU A 560 -29.24 8.27 1.63
CA GLU A 560 -29.78 7.18 0.81
C GLU A 560 -29.22 5.81 1.18
N THR A 561 -28.17 5.76 2.02
CA THR A 561 -27.57 4.50 2.46
C THR A 561 -28.56 3.72 3.32
N ARG A 562 -28.87 2.50 2.91
CA ARG A 562 -29.76 1.60 3.66
C ARG A 562 -28.95 0.76 4.62
N VAL A 563 -29.36 0.73 5.87
CA VAL A 563 -28.71 -0.07 6.92
C VAL A 563 -29.63 -1.17 7.40
N TRP A 564 -29.11 -2.38 7.49
CA TRP A 564 -29.83 -3.57 7.92
C TRP A 564 -29.17 -4.16 9.17
N LYS A 565 -29.95 -4.36 10.24
CA LYS A 565 -29.46 -4.94 11.51
C LYS A 565 -30.56 -5.80 12.13
N GLY A 566 -30.23 -7.05 12.52
CA GLY A 566 -31.22 -7.97 13.09
C GLY A 566 -32.40 -8.28 12.16
N GLY A 567 -32.16 -8.34 10.84
CA GLY A 567 -33.20 -8.62 9.84
C GLY A 567 -34.16 -7.46 9.56
N LYS A 568 -33.89 -6.25 10.05
CA LYS A 568 -34.71 -5.05 9.87
C LYS A 568 -33.88 -3.92 9.29
N GLN A 569 -34.52 -3.08 8.50
CA GLN A 569 -33.91 -1.81 8.09
C GLN A 569 -33.93 -0.85 9.28
N VAL A 570 -32.78 -0.26 9.57
CA VAL A 570 -32.55 0.65 10.68
C VAL A 570 -31.92 1.95 10.18
N LYS A 571 -31.82 2.96 11.04
CA LYS A 571 -31.08 4.18 10.72
C LYS A 571 -29.57 3.98 10.88
N PRO A 572 -28.73 4.75 10.17
CA PRO A 572 -27.26 4.67 10.34
C PRO A 572 -26.76 4.93 11.76
N ASP A 573 -27.49 5.71 12.57
CA ASP A 573 -27.16 6.01 13.97
C ASP A 573 -27.39 4.83 14.94
N GLU A 574 -28.03 3.76 14.48
CA GLU A 574 -28.19 2.50 15.23
C GLU A 574 -26.99 1.55 15.06
N LEU A 575 -26.02 1.90 14.18
CA LEU A 575 -24.72 1.22 14.14
C LEU A 575 -23.93 1.54 15.40
N ALA A 576 -23.11 0.61 15.82
CA ALA A 576 -22.25 0.76 17.00
C ALA A 576 -20.78 0.44 16.67
N VAL A 577 -19.86 1.03 17.43
CA VAL A 577 -18.46 0.63 17.40
C VAL A 577 -18.36 -0.85 17.74
N GLY A 578 -17.62 -1.60 16.91
CA GLY A 578 -17.50 -3.05 17.02
C GLY A 578 -18.44 -3.84 16.11
N ASP A 579 -19.49 -3.22 15.53
CA ASP A 579 -20.34 -3.91 14.56
C ASP A 579 -19.51 -4.45 13.38
N ALA A 580 -19.76 -5.71 13.01
CA ALA A 580 -19.21 -6.34 11.82
C ALA A 580 -20.12 -6.08 10.63
N LEU A 581 -19.59 -5.44 9.60
CA LEU A 581 -20.35 -5.01 8.44
C LEU A 581 -19.97 -5.80 7.18
N LEU A 582 -20.98 -6.14 6.38
CA LEU A 582 -20.83 -6.36 4.93
C LEU A 582 -21.50 -5.20 4.21
N ILE A 583 -21.00 -4.81 3.05
CA ILE A 583 -21.42 -3.59 2.37
C ILE A 583 -21.56 -3.80 0.88
N ASN A 584 -22.39 -2.97 0.25
CA ASN A 584 -22.33 -2.66 -1.17
C ASN A 584 -22.06 -1.18 -1.36
N LEU A 585 -21.38 -0.87 -2.46
CA LEU A 585 -20.89 0.46 -2.80
C LEU A 585 -21.44 0.91 -4.15
N THR A 586 -21.46 2.22 -4.39
CA THR A 586 -21.52 2.78 -5.74
C THR A 586 -20.15 2.64 -6.40
N GLY A 587 -20.09 2.80 -7.73
CA GLY A 587 -18.83 2.91 -8.44
C GLY A 587 -18.06 4.17 -8.07
N GLU A 588 -16.76 4.10 -8.22
CA GLU A 588 -15.88 5.25 -8.09
C GLU A 588 -15.86 6.03 -9.41
N GLN A 589 -15.80 7.34 -9.32
CA GLN A 589 -15.69 8.22 -10.49
C GLN A 589 -14.66 9.30 -10.20
N ALA A 590 -14.00 9.82 -11.21
CA ALA A 590 -13.11 10.95 -11.06
C ALA A 590 -13.83 12.11 -10.34
N GLY A 591 -13.34 12.44 -9.14
CA GLY A 591 -13.92 13.49 -8.30
C GLY A 591 -15.14 13.08 -7.45
N LYS A 592 -15.56 11.80 -7.47
CA LYS A 592 -16.61 11.27 -6.58
C LYS A 592 -16.13 9.98 -5.93
N SER A 593 -16.03 9.98 -4.61
CA SER A 593 -15.77 8.77 -3.83
C SER A 593 -16.97 7.84 -3.89
N ALA A 594 -16.71 6.54 -3.93
CA ALA A 594 -17.75 5.54 -3.72
C ALA A 594 -18.40 5.74 -2.35
N HIS A 595 -19.72 5.58 -2.27
CA HIS A 595 -20.45 5.60 -1.01
C HIS A 595 -21.23 4.30 -0.83
N CYS A 596 -21.54 3.97 0.41
CA CYS A 596 -22.31 2.78 0.72
C CYS A 596 -23.74 2.94 0.19
N THR A 597 -24.19 1.99 -0.63
CA THR A 597 -25.60 1.84 -0.99
C THR A 597 -26.35 1.08 0.10
N ASP A 598 -25.72 0.01 0.59
CA ASP A 598 -26.28 -0.86 1.61
C ASP A 598 -25.20 -1.27 2.62
N ILE A 599 -25.59 -1.36 3.89
CA ILE A 599 -24.78 -1.85 4.99
C ILE A 599 -25.57 -2.92 5.73
N TRP A 600 -25.00 -4.10 5.88
CA TRP A 600 -25.56 -5.19 6.70
C TRP A 600 -24.69 -5.39 7.92
N ALA A 601 -25.29 -5.22 9.12
CA ALA A 601 -24.57 -5.31 10.38
C ALA A 601 -24.91 -6.62 11.12
N GLY A 602 -23.87 -7.37 11.48
CA GLY A 602 -23.94 -8.59 12.28
C GLY A 602 -24.14 -9.88 11.48
N ALA A 603 -23.54 -10.97 11.97
CA ALA A 603 -23.46 -12.26 11.28
C ALA A 603 -24.83 -12.88 10.94
N GLU A 604 -25.84 -12.71 11.82
CA GLU A 604 -27.20 -13.19 11.55
C GLU A 604 -27.83 -12.47 10.35
N THR A 605 -27.63 -11.14 10.26
CA THR A 605 -28.11 -10.34 9.13
C THR A 605 -27.43 -10.78 7.83
N HIS A 606 -26.11 -10.99 7.87
CA HIS A 606 -25.35 -11.48 6.72
C HIS A 606 -25.88 -12.83 6.20
N LYS A 607 -26.10 -13.76 7.11
CA LYS A 607 -26.65 -15.09 6.80
C LYS A 607 -28.06 -15.01 6.23
N SER A 608 -28.94 -14.28 6.90
CA SER A 608 -30.34 -14.14 6.52
C SER A 608 -30.51 -13.59 5.10
N VAL A 609 -29.78 -12.51 4.74
CA VAL A 609 -29.89 -11.90 3.42
C VAL A 609 -29.37 -12.82 2.31
N SER A 610 -28.30 -13.57 2.59
CA SER A 610 -27.76 -14.57 1.63
C SER A 610 -28.74 -15.73 1.41
N GLU A 611 -29.38 -16.20 2.47
CA GLU A 611 -30.39 -17.26 2.38
C GLU A 611 -31.65 -16.80 1.63
N GLU A 612 -32.09 -15.57 1.84
CA GLU A 612 -33.22 -14.98 1.12
C GLU A 612 -32.95 -14.90 -0.38
N GLN A 613 -31.78 -14.37 -0.77
CA GLN A 613 -31.36 -14.33 -2.17
C GLN A 613 -31.29 -15.73 -2.77
N GLY A 614 -30.74 -16.71 -2.04
CA GLY A 614 -30.68 -18.10 -2.48
C GLY A 614 -32.05 -18.79 -2.63
N LYS A 615 -33.06 -18.38 -1.86
CA LYS A 615 -34.45 -18.89 -1.96
C LYS A 615 -35.18 -18.37 -3.19
N LYS A 616 -35.01 -17.07 -3.56
CA LYS A 616 -35.54 -16.51 -4.80
C LYS A 616 -35.20 -17.40 -6.00
N ARG A 617 -33.93 -17.74 -6.14
CA ARG A 617 -33.43 -18.57 -7.23
C ARG A 617 -34.01 -19.99 -7.29
N LYS A 618 -34.28 -20.59 -6.12
CA LYS A 618 -34.92 -21.93 -6.06
C LYS A 618 -36.39 -21.88 -6.44
N ALA A 619 -37.06 -20.78 -6.17
CA ALA A 619 -38.47 -20.60 -6.54
C ALA A 619 -38.67 -20.40 -8.07
N GLU A 620 -37.73 -19.69 -8.70
CA GLU A 620 -37.76 -19.44 -10.16
C GLU A 620 -37.42 -20.67 -11.01
N LYS A 621 -36.70 -21.64 -10.43
CA LYS A 621 -36.37 -22.91 -11.13
C LYS A 621 -37.43 -24.01 -11.01
N LYS A 622 -38.49 -23.77 -10.24
CA LYS A 622 -39.69 -24.64 -10.13
C LYS A 622 -40.83 -24.11 -10.99
#